data_b08f582595c0050327c1f26c35ccbd08
#
_entry.id   b08f582595c0050327c1f26c35ccbd08
#
_cell.length_a   1.000
_cell.length_b   1.000
_cell.length_c   1.000
_cell.angle_alpha   90.00
_cell.angle_beta   90.00
_cell.angle_gamma   90.00
#
_symmetry.space_group_name_H-M   'P 1'
#
loop_
_entity.id
_entity.type
_entity.pdbx_description
1 polymer ?
#
loop_
_entity_poly.entity_id
_entity_poly.type
_entity_poly.pdbx_seq_one_letter_code
_entity_poly.pdbx_strand_id
1 'polypeptide(L)'
;MTEDLYILPEKEEVQSITKAPNAEINNQVVSSSAQPVAEVPVQKSKELIETPIPDKTLKEFNYLGENNKYFLILFNEPTQKDIGSIQKETLLKIMSAKGMDLRDIAVLNLFQYPGARFDDLKEFFSFNKIVLFGIDPQQIALSSQSANQVIKVEGTKVLSTYSIDEMIKDTTKKREFWNVMKDF
;
A
#
# COMPACT_ATOMS: atom_id res chain seq x y z
N MET A 1 -56.98 16.88 -2.51
CA MET A 1 -56.98 17.98 -1.55
C MET A 1 -55.98 17.60 -0.47
N THR A 2 -54.85 18.13 -0.30
CA THR A 2 -54.21 19.39 -0.65
C THR A 2 -52.70 19.11 -0.81
N GLU A 3 -52.14 19.70 -1.84
CA GLU A 3 -50.71 19.79 -2.09
C GLU A 3 -50.11 20.75 -1.07
N ASP A 4 -48.93 20.43 -0.59
CA ASP A 4 -48.02 21.44 -0.06
C ASP A 4 -46.64 21.29 -0.68
N LEU A 5 -46.43 22.16 -1.64
CA LEU A 5 -45.14 22.56 -2.21
C LEU A 5 -44.25 23.12 -1.10
N TYR A 6 -43.04 22.61 -0.95
CA TYR A 6 -41.99 23.34 -0.28
C TYR A 6 -40.92 23.78 -1.28
N ILE A 7 -40.93 25.12 -1.44
CA ILE A 7 -40.08 25.94 -2.29
C ILE A 7 -38.67 25.97 -1.70
N LEU A 8 -37.65 25.75 -2.56
CA LEU A 8 -36.26 26.09 -2.36
C LEU A 8 -36.08 27.62 -2.30
N PRO A 9 -35.18 28.14 -1.51
CA PRO A 9 -34.56 29.41 -1.83
C PRO A 9 -33.18 29.22 -2.47
N GLU A 10 -33.08 29.89 -3.57
CA GLU A 10 -31.99 30.13 -4.47
C GLU A 10 -31.02 31.17 -3.86
N LYS A 11 -29.73 30.94 -4.13
CA LYS A 11 -28.65 31.92 -4.31
C LYS A 11 -28.43 33.04 -3.30
N GLU A 12 -27.20 33.16 -2.89
CA GLU A 12 -26.43 34.40 -3.08
C GLU A 12 -24.92 34.12 -3.25
N GLU A 13 -24.45 34.51 -4.42
CA GLU A 13 -23.09 34.80 -4.81
C GLU A 13 -22.66 36.12 -4.16
N VAL A 14 -21.49 36.20 -3.57
CA VAL A 14 -20.73 37.45 -3.47
C VAL A 14 -19.26 37.22 -3.74
N GLN A 15 -18.90 37.67 -4.87
CA GLN A 15 -17.66 38.13 -5.48
C GLN A 15 -16.60 38.72 -4.57
N SER A 16 -15.35 38.31 -4.93
CA SER A 16 -14.18 39.16 -5.24
C SER A 16 -13.78 40.26 -4.28
N ILE A 17 -12.51 40.36 -4.04
CA ILE A 17 -11.59 41.42 -4.44
C ILE A 17 -10.16 41.12 -3.94
N THR A 18 -9.27 40.82 -4.88
CA THR A 18 -7.99 41.46 -5.21
C THR A 18 -7.16 42.10 -4.11
N LYS A 19 -5.92 41.71 -3.93
CA LYS A 19 -4.78 42.54 -4.42
C LYS A 19 -3.48 42.09 -3.75
N ALA A 20 -2.51 41.65 -4.51
CA ALA A 20 -1.08 41.85 -4.21
C ALA A 20 -0.73 43.31 -4.53
N PRO A 21 0.35 43.85 -4.03
CA PRO A 21 1.66 43.65 -4.61
C PRO A 21 2.88 43.74 -3.66
N ASN A 22 3.92 43.03 -4.02
CA ASN A 22 5.23 43.58 -4.44
C ASN A 22 6.10 44.36 -3.44
N ALA A 23 7.34 44.00 -3.33
CA ALA A 23 8.63 44.71 -3.49
C ALA A 23 9.67 44.01 -2.63
N GLU A 24 10.63 43.42 -3.29
CA GLU A 24 11.94 43.92 -3.76
C GLU A 24 13.04 43.97 -2.68
N ILE A 25 14.04 43.14 -2.96
CA ILE A 25 15.47 43.43 -3.09
C ILE A 25 16.18 43.93 -1.83
N ASN A 26 17.18 43.19 -1.38
CA ASN A 26 18.55 43.71 -1.42
C ASN A 26 19.63 42.63 -1.30
N ASN A 27 20.53 42.77 -2.21
CA ASN A 27 21.80 42.17 -2.50
C ASN A 27 22.88 42.81 -1.62
N GLN A 28 23.87 42.03 -1.19
CA GLN A 28 25.31 42.46 -1.08
C GLN A 28 26.11 41.27 -0.49
N VAL A 29 26.89 40.61 -1.24
CA VAL A 29 28.27 40.62 -1.72
C VAL A 29 29.25 41.37 -0.81
N VAL A 30 30.22 40.66 -0.30
CA VAL A 30 31.70 40.94 -0.22
C VAL A 30 32.36 39.67 0.35
N SER A 31 33.11 38.85 -0.37
CA SER A 31 34.44 38.98 -0.95
C SER A 31 35.60 38.90 0.04
N SER A 32 36.55 38.02 -0.33
CA SER A 32 38.02 38.06 -0.06
C SER A 32 38.49 37.41 1.25
N SER A 33 39.47 36.57 1.35
CA SER A 33 40.61 36.21 0.51
C SER A 33 41.50 35.20 1.22
N ALA A 34 42.19 34.42 0.40
CA ALA A 34 43.54 33.92 0.53
C ALA A 34 43.86 32.68 1.39
N GLN A 35 44.34 31.69 0.66
CA GLN A 35 45.25 30.60 1.04
C GLN A 35 46.62 31.09 1.52
N PRO A 36 47.51 30.23 2.11
CA PRO A 36 48.19 29.22 1.35
C PRO A 36 48.56 27.87 2.07
N VAL A 37 48.60 26.85 1.29
CA VAL A 37 49.54 25.71 1.10
C VAL A 37 50.39 25.21 2.28
N ALA A 38 50.28 23.89 2.55
CA ALA A 38 51.46 23.04 2.85
C ALA A 38 51.14 21.56 2.57
N GLU A 39 52.10 20.95 1.98
CA GLU A 39 52.23 19.67 1.30
C GLU A 39 51.99 18.38 2.11
N VAL A 40 51.67 17.36 1.32
CA VAL A 40 51.55 15.89 1.37
C VAL A 40 52.60 15.18 2.25
N PRO A 41 52.34 13.95 2.77
CA PRO A 41 52.66 12.79 1.92
C PRO A 41 51.60 11.66 1.88
N VAL A 42 51.56 11.08 0.71
CA VAL A 42 50.93 9.85 0.26
C VAL A 42 51.19 8.67 1.19
N GLN A 43 50.11 8.08 1.73
CA GLN A 43 50.16 6.67 2.07
C GLN A 43 48.98 5.92 1.41
N LYS A 44 49.36 5.07 0.52
CA LYS A 44 48.57 4.15 -0.28
C LYS A 44 48.04 3.04 0.63
N SER A 45 46.83 3.19 1.12
CA SER A 45 46.07 2.08 1.66
C SER A 45 44.96 1.76 0.69
N LYS A 46 45.06 0.61 0.09
CA LYS A 46 44.00 -0.04 -0.64
C LYS A 46 42.88 -0.33 0.36
N GLU A 47 41.98 0.59 0.48
CA GLU A 47 40.71 0.34 1.13
C GLU A 47 39.84 -0.35 0.08
N LEU A 48 39.69 -1.64 0.25
CA LEU A 48 38.60 -2.42 -0.36
C LEU A 48 37.31 -1.68 -0.02
N ILE A 49 36.70 -1.10 -1.01
CA ILE A 49 35.31 -0.65 -0.90
C ILE A 49 34.51 -1.96 -0.76
N GLU A 50 34.33 -2.38 0.47
CA GLU A 50 33.25 -3.29 0.81
C GLU A 50 31.97 -2.48 0.56
N THR A 51 31.38 -2.72 -0.61
CA THR A 51 29.97 -2.34 -0.80
C THR A 51 29.23 -3.02 0.36
N PRO A 52 28.48 -2.26 1.19
CA PRO A 52 27.63 -2.89 2.19
C PRO A 52 26.68 -3.80 1.43
N ILE A 53 26.87 -5.11 1.57
CA ILE A 53 25.83 -6.09 1.26
C ILE A 53 24.66 -5.63 2.13
N PRO A 54 23.51 -5.26 1.58
CA PRO A 54 22.37 -4.89 2.42
C PRO A 54 22.13 -6.09 3.32
N ASP A 55 22.32 -5.88 4.60
CA ASP A 55 22.02 -6.84 5.64
C ASP A 55 20.58 -7.28 5.41
N LYS A 56 20.41 -8.48 4.86
CA LYS A 56 19.11 -9.09 4.60
C LYS A 56 18.57 -9.59 5.94
N THR A 57 18.32 -8.65 6.85
CA THR A 57 17.52 -8.89 8.04
C THR A 57 16.16 -9.38 7.55
N LEU A 58 15.90 -10.66 7.74
CA LEU A 58 14.59 -11.26 7.45
C LEU A 58 13.56 -10.39 8.16
N LYS A 59 12.73 -9.69 7.38
CA LYS A 59 11.67 -8.85 7.93
C LYS A 59 10.70 -9.77 8.67
N GLU A 60 10.56 -9.60 9.96
CA GLU A 60 9.51 -10.26 10.72
C GLU A 60 8.17 -9.59 10.41
N PHE A 61 7.19 -10.39 10.00
CA PHE A 61 5.83 -9.94 9.75
C PHE A 61 4.90 -10.42 10.84
N ASN A 62 4.16 -9.49 11.45
CA ASN A 62 3.09 -9.83 12.38
C ASN A 62 1.79 -9.99 11.58
N TYR A 63 1.22 -11.18 11.59
CA TYR A 63 0.06 -11.54 10.78
C TYR A 63 -0.95 -12.35 11.59
N LEU A 64 -2.16 -12.45 11.10
CA LEU A 64 -3.23 -13.24 11.68
C LEU A 64 -3.39 -14.55 10.91
N GLY A 65 -3.58 -15.67 11.59
CA GLY A 65 -3.73 -17.00 11.00
C GLY A 65 -2.46 -17.84 11.09
N GLU A 66 -2.48 -19.04 10.48
CA GLU A 66 -1.40 -20.02 10.57
C GLU A 66 -0.77 -20.38 9.20
N ASN A 67 -1.34 -19.85 8.10
CA ASN A 67 -0.85 -20.06 6.74
C ASN A 67 -0.75 -21.54 6.28
N ASN A 68 -1.58 -22.43 6.80
CA ASN A 68 -1.49 -23.88 6.52
C ASN A 68 -1.71 -24.24 5.04
N LYS A 69 -2.38 -23.40 4.26
CA LYS A 69 -2.57 -23.60 2.81
C LYS A 69 -1.74 -22.67 1.95
N TYR A 70 -0.75 -22.01 2.52
CA TYR A 70 0.14 -21.09 1.79
C TYR A 70 -0.63 -20.02 1.01
N PHE A 71 -1.62 -19.43 1.67
CA PHE A 71 -2.54 -18.45 1.12
C PHE A 71 -2.41 -17.14 1.87
N LEU A 72 -1.78 -16.15 1.22
CA LEU A 72 -1.56 -14.83 1.81
C LEU A 72 -2.67 -13.86 1.41
N ILE A 73 -3.16 -13.11 2.38
CA ILE A 73 -4.13 -12.03 2.21
C ILE A 73 -3.48 -10.74 2.69
N LEU A 74 -3.40 -9.75 1.81
CA LEU A 74 -2.95 -8.42 2.13
C LEU A 74 -4.14 -7.45 2.12
N PHE A 75 -4.17 -6.58 3.13
CA PHE A 75 -5.07 -5.44 3.20
C PHE A 75 -4.29 -4.20 3.63
N ASN A 76 -4.89 -3.02 3.49
CA ASN A 76 -4.24 -1.75 3.82
C ASN A 76 -5.14 -0.97 4.79
N GLU A 77 -4.79 -0.96 6.08
CA GLU A 77 -5.54 -0.27 7.12
C GLU A 77 -4.61 0.66 7.90
N PRO A 78 -4.74 1.99 7.70
CA PRO A 78 -3.84 2.95 8.34
C PRO A 78 -4.17 3.24 9.80
N THR A 79 -5.40 2.98 10.22
CA THR A 79 -5.89 3.40 11.55
C THR A 79 -5.74 2.32 12.62
N GLN A 80 -5.62 1.06 12.21
CA GLN A 80 -5.53 -0.08 13.12
C GLN A 80 -4.37 -1.01 12.73
N LYS A 81 -3.77 -1.63 13.73
CA LYS A 81 -2.71 -2.61 13.50
C LYS A 81 -3.27 -3.87 12.83
N ASP A 82 -4.42 -4.32 13.30
CA ASP A 82 -5.08 -5.53 12.85
C ASP A 82 -6.30 -5.20 12.00
N ILE A 83 -6.81 -6.20 11.28
CA ILE A 83 -8.04 -6.08 10.52
C ILE A 83 -9.23 -5.78 11.44
N GLY A 84 -10.06 -4.81 11.08
CA GLY A 84 -11.25 -4.45 11.84
C GLY A 84 -12.24 -5.62 11.97
N SER A 85 -13.06 -5.62 13.03
CA SER A 85 -13.97 -6.74 13.32
C SER A 85 -14.94 -7.05 12.18
N ILE A 86 -15.50 -6.02 11.56
CA ILE A 86 -16.46 -6.16 10.44
C ILE A 86 -15.76 -6.71 9.18
N GLN A 87 -14.59 -6.18 8.87
CA GLN A 87 -13.75 -6.63 7.75
C GLN A 87 -13.32 -8.08 7.96
N LYS A 88 -12.89 -8.43 9.17
CA LYS A 88 -12.51 -9.79 9.55
C LYS A 88 -13.67 -10.77 9.40
N GLU A 89 -14.84 -10.43 9.90
CA GLU A 89 -16.05 -11.26 9.75
C GLU A 89 -16.41 -11.47 8.29
N THR A 90 -16.34 -10.41 7.47
CA THR A 90 -16.60 -10.49 6.03
C THR A 90 -15.57 -11.39 5.35
N LEU A 91 -14.28 -11.23 5.66
CA LEU A 91 -13.21 -12.07 5.14
C LEU A 91 -13.40 -13.54 5.50
N LEU A 92 -13.73 -13.82 6.76
CA LEU A 92 -13.96 -15.20 7.22
C LEU A 92 -15.16 -15.83 6.52
N LYS A 93 -16.23 -15.08 6.24
CA LYS A 93 -17.38 -15.57 5.43
C LYS A 93 -16.95 -15.93 4.00
N ILE A 94 -16.08 -15.11 3.39
CA ILE A 94 -15.52 -15.37 2.06
C ILE A 94 -14.66 -16.65 2.09
N MET A 95 -13.79 -16.79 3.07
CA MET A 95 -12.92 -17.96 3.19
C MET A 95 -13.72 -19.23 3.49
N SER A 96 -14.69 -19.16 4.38
CA SER A 96 -15.59 -20.28 4.69
C SER A 96 -16.34 -20.77 3.47
N ALA A 97 -16.80 -19.88 2.58
CA ALA A 97 -17.43 -20.25 1.31
C ALA A 97 -16.46 -21.00 0.35
N LYS A 98 -15.15 -20.88 0.58
CA LYS A 98 -14.09 -21.66 -0.11
C LYS A 98 -13.67 -22.93 0.65
N GLY A 99 -14.30 -23.26 1.77
CA GLY A 99 -13.89 -24.36 2.62
C GLY A 99 -12.55 -24.13 3.31
N MET A 100 -12.24 -22.87 3.63
CA MET A 100 -11.05 -22.45 4.34
C MET A 100 -11.41 -21.71 5.62
N ASP A 101 -10.56 -21.83 6.64
CA ASP A 101 -10.68 -21.09 7.88
C ASP A 101 -9.45 -20.20 8.13
N LEU A 102 -9.40 -19.54 9.28
CA LEU A 102 -8.31 -18.64 9.62
C LEU A 102 -6.95 -19.35 9.71
N ARG A 103 -6.92 -20.63 10.06
CA ARG A 103 -5.67 -21.41 10.15
C ARG A 103 -5.07 -21.67 8.76
N ASP A 104 -5.92 -21.73 7.74
CA ASP A 104 -5.50 -22.00 6.37
C ASP A 104 -4.79 -20.83 5.69
N ILE A 105 -4.97 -19.60 6.20
CA ILE A 105 -4.54 -18.36 5.58
C ILE A 105 -3.59 -17.57 6.48
N ALA A 106 -2.82 -16.66 5.87
CA ALA A 106 -2.14 -15.58 6.57
C ALA A 106 -2.78 -14.25 6.17
N VAL A 107 -3.11 -13.40 7.13
CA VAL A 107 -3.72 -12.08 6.90
C VAL A 107 -2.77 -11.02 7.43
N LEU A 108 -2.25 -10.16 6.55
CA LEU A 108 -1.24 -9.17 6.87
C LEU A 108 -1.71 -7.76 6.50
N ASN A 109 -1.55 -6.81 7.42
CA ASN A 109 -1.72 -5.39 7.15
C ASN A 109 -0.45 -4.82 6.53
N LEU A 110 -0.48 -4.58 5.21
CA LEU A 110 0.67 -4.06 4.49
C LEU A 110 1.06 -2.65 4.92
N PHE A 111 0.11 -1.85 5.43
CA PHE A 111 0.38 -0.49 5.93
C PHE A 111 1.46 -0.46 7.02
N GLN A 112 1.57 -1.51 7.82
CA GLN A 112 2.59 -1.65 8.87
C GLN A 112 4.01 -1.88 8.32
N TYR A 113 4.13 -2.22 7.04
CA TYR A 113 5.39 -2.63 6.42
C TYR A 113 5.65 -1.86 5.12
N PRO A 114 5.87 -0.53 5.22
CA PRO A 114 6.18 0.28 4.05
C PRO A 114 7.48 -0.20 3.41
N GLY A 115 7.43 -0.48 2.11
CA GLY A 115 8.57 -1.00 1.37
C GLY A 115 8.75 -2.53 1.46
N ALA A 116 7.78 -3.29 2.00
CA ALA A 116 7.75 -4.73 1.82
C ALA A 116 7.52 -5.07 0.34
N ARG A 117 8.36 -5.92 -0.22
CA ARG A 117 8.30 -6.34 -1.62
C ARG A 117 7.68 -7.74 -1.72
N PHE A 118 7.20 -8.07 -2.91
CA PHE A 118 6.69 -9.42 -3.20
C PHE A 118 7.69 -10.52 -2.82
N ASP A 119 8.97 -10.31 -3.12
CA ASP A 119 10.03 -11.28 -2.81
C ASP A 119 10.21 -11.48 -1.30
N ASP A 120 10.21 -10.39 -0.51
CA ASP A 120 10.31 -10.46 0.96
C ASP A 120 9.13 -11.24 1.55
N LEU A 121 7.92 -10.96 1.05
CA LEU A 121 6.70 -11.67 1.46
C LEU A 121 6.75 -13.14 1.05
N LYS A 122 7.23 -13.42 -0.17
CA LYS A 122 7.35 -14.78 -0.70
C LYS A 122 8.33 -15.62 0.10
N GLU A 123 9.48 -15.05 0.47
CA GLU A 123 10.49 -15.69 1.28
C GLU A 123 9.95 -16.05 2.67
N PHE A 124 9.21 -15.12 3.30
CA PHE A 124 8.70 -15.33 4.65
C PHE A 124 7.50 -16.30 4.70
N PHE A 125 6.49 -16.09 3.84
CA PHE A 125 5.23 -16.83 3.89
C PHE A 125 5.21 -18.08 3.00
N SER A 126 6.10 -18.20 2.03
CA SER A 126 6.15 -19.30 1.05
C SER A 126 4.85 -19.55 0.31
N PHE A 127 4.02 -18.50 0.13
CA PHE A 127 2.67 -18.62 -0.40
C PHE A 127 2.66 -19.02 -1.89
N ASN A 128 1.59 -19.72 -2.29
CA ASN A 128 1.31 -20.05 -3.69
C ASN A 128 0.12 -19.25 -4.26
N LYS A 129 -0.62 -18.59 -3.39
CA LYS A 129 -1.73 -17.69 -3.72
C LYS A 129 -1.66 -16.44 -2.84
N ILE A 130 -1.92 -15.30 -3.45
CA ILE A 130 -2.01 -14.01 -2.74
C ILE A 130 -3.19 -13.20 -3.25
N VAL A 131 -3.94 -12.60 -2.33
CA VAL A 131 -5.04 -11.67 -2.62
C VAL A 131 -4.72 -10.31 -2.03
N LEU A 132 -4.81 -9.27 -2.86
CA LEU A 132 -4.56 -7.88 -2.54
C LEU A 132 -5.89 -7.15 -2.42
N PHE A 133 -6.37 -6.89 -1.21
CA PHE A 133 -7.60 -6.16 -0.95
C PHE A 133 -7.34 -4.64 -0.89
N GLY A 134 -7.75 -3.92 -1.94
CA GLY A 134 -7.58 -2.46 -2.02
C GLY A 134 -6.13 -2.00 -2.08
N ILE A 135 -5.23 -2.85 -2.53
CA ILE A 135 -3.79 -2.58 -2.67
C ILE A 135 -3.43 -2.57 -4.14
N ASP A 136 -2.73 -1.52 -4.59
CA ASP A 136 -2.10 -1.53 -5.90
C ASP A 136 -0.89 -2.48 -5.87
N PRO A 137 -0.79 -3.44 -6.79
CA PRO A 137 0.34 -4.36 -6.89
C PRO A 137 1.71 -3.67 -6.94
N GLN A 138 1.79 -2.44 -7.43
CA GLN A 138 3.01 -1.63 -7.43
C GLN A 138 3.57 -1.37 -6.02
N GLN A 139 2.74 -1.37 -5.00
CA GLN A 139 3.19 -1.19 -3.61
C GLN A 139 4.08 -2.32 -3.12
N ILE A 140 3.97 -3.50 -3.72
CA ILE A 140 4.83 -4.66 -3.45
C ILE A 140 5.76 -4.98 -4.63
N ALA A 141 6.06 -3.99 -5.47
CA ALA A 141 6.93 -4.09 -6.63
C ALA A 141 6.46 -5.07 -7.73
N LEU A 142 5.15 -5.28 -7.87
CA LEU A 142 4.56 -5.97 -9.00
C LEU A 142 4.04 -4.98 -10.05
N SER A 143 3.82 -5.45 -11.28
CA SER A 143 3.16 -4.65 -12.32
C SER A 143 1.73 -4.33 -11.93
N SER A 144 1.27 -3.10 -12.25
CA SER A 144 -0.12 -2.72 -12.04
C SER A 144 -1.06 -3.61 -12.84
N GLN A 145 -2.21 -3.90 -12.28
CA GLN A 145 -3.25 -4.71 -12.92
C GLN A 145 -4.64 -4.19 -12.56
N SER A 146 -5.61 -4.52 -13.39
CA SER A 146 -7.01 -4.18 -13.11
C SER A 146 -7.55 -4.98 -11.94
N ALA A 147 -8.54 -4.40 -11.23
CA ALA A 147 -9.23 -5.12 -10.18
C ALA A 147 -9.91 -6.41 -10.71
N ASN A 148 -9.97 -7.44 -9.87
CA ASN A 148 -10.53 -8.76 -10.19
C ASN A 148 -9.81 -9.48 -11.34
N GLN A 149 -8.54 -9.19 -11.57
CA GLN A 149 -7.69 -9.89 -12.52
C GLN A 149 -6.74 -10.83 -11.78
N VAL A 150 -6.60 -12.04 -12.30
CA VAL A 150 -5.64 -13.03 -11.80
C VAL A 150 -4.44 -13.08 -12.74
N ILE A 151 -3.26 -12.88 -12.19
CA ILE A 151 -1.99 -13.10 -12.90
C ILE A 151 -1.16 -14.18 -12.20
N LYS A 152 -0.16 -14.70 -12.90
CA LYS A 152 0.85 -15.58 -12.33
C LYS A 152 2.19 -14.85 -12.31
N VAL A 153 2.80 -14.80 -11.12
CA VAL A 153 4.15 -14.25 -10.91
C VAL A 153 4.96 -15.34 -10.21
N GLU A 154 6.03 -15.80 -10.82
CA GLU A 154 6.91 -16.84 -10.26
C GLU A 154 6.18 -18.08 -9.73
N GLY A 155 5.19 -18.55 -10.48
CA GLY A 155 4.37 -19.70 -10.09
C GLY A 155 3.26 -19.40 -9.08
N THR A 156 3.24 -18.21 -8.51
CA THR A 156 2.23 -17.75 -7.55
C THR A 156 1.05 -17.11 -8.29
N LYS A 157 -0.17 -17.44 -7.89
CA LYS A 157 -1.37 -16.75 -8.35
C LYS A 157 -1.57 -15.48 -7.54
N VAL A 158 -1.71 -14.35 -8.23
CA VAL A 158 -1.93 -13.02 -7.63
C VAL A 158 -3.30 -12.51 -8.09
N LEU A 159 -4.16 -12.17 -7.14
CA LEU A 159 -5.46 -11.54 -7.38
C LEU A 159 -5.47 -10.16 -6.73
N SER A 160 -5.57 -9.11 -7.54
CA SER A 160 -5.85 -7.76 -7.05
C SER A 160 -7.34 -7.50 -7.10
N THR A 161 -7.90 -6.91 -6.06
CA THR A 161 -9.34 -6.66 -5.96
C THR A 161 -9.65 -5.41 -5.14
N TYR A 162 -10.91 -5.08 -5.04
CA TYR A 162 -11.41 -3.96 -4.22
C TYR A 162 -11.10 -4.17 -2.74
N SER A 163 -11.08 -3.09 -1.96
CA SER A 163 -10.98 -3.20 -0.50
C SER A 163 -12.20 -3.92 0.09
N ILE A 164 -12.02 -4.50 1.26
CA ILE A 164 -13.13 -5.18 1.97
C ILE A 164 -14.24 -4.18 2.28
N ASP A 165 -13.90 -2.94 2.64
CA ASP A 165 -14.87 -1.88 2.93
C ASP A 165 -15.70 -1.48 1.71
N GLU A 166 -15.07 -1.41 0.54
CA GLU A 166 -15.81 -1.15 -0.71
C GLU A 166 -16.79 -2.29 -1.02
N MET A 167 -16.39 -3.53 -0.81
CA MET A 167 -17.27 -4.69 -1.04
C MET A 167 -18.38 -4.82 0.00
N ILE A 168 -18.19 -4.31 1.22
CA ILE A 168 -19.26 -4.22 2.22
C ILE A 168 -20.31 -3.22 1.79
N LYS A 169 -19.90 -2.09 1.21
CA LYS A 169 -20.79 -1.00 0.78
C LYS A 169 -21.43 -1.24 -0.59
N ASP A 170 -20.74 -2.00 -1.47
CA ASP A 170 -21.16 -2.22 -2.85
C ASP A 170 -21.27 -3.72 -3.16
N THR A 171 -22.50 -4.18 -3.26
CA THR A 171 -22.84 -5.58 -3.58
C THR A 171 -22.37 -5.99 -4.98
N THR A 172 -22.26 -5.05 -5.93
CA THR A 172 -21.79 -5.33 -7.28
C THR A 172 -20.31 -5.68 -7.25
N LYS A 173 -19.49 -4.87 -6.57
CA LYS A 173 -18.06 -5.16 -6.35
C LYS A 173 -17.83 -6.50 -5.66
N LYS A 174 -18.64 -6.80 -4.64
CA LYS A 174 -18.61 -8.08 -3.95
C LYS A 174 -18.90 -9.25 -4.86
N ARG A 175 -19.90 -9.13 -5.75
CA ARG A 175 -20.27 -10.16 -6.73
C ARG A 175 -19.21 -10.35 -7.79
N GLU A 176 -18.63 -9.28 -8.32
CA GLU A 176 -17.53 -9.32 -9.28
C GLU A 176 -16.31 -10.03 -8.71
N PHE A 177 -15.91 -9.65 -7.49
CA PHE A 177 -14.85 -10.34 -6.75
C PHE A 177 -15.14 -11.84 -6.60
N TRP A 178 -16.36 -12.20 -6.18
CA TRP A 178 -16.73 -13.61 -5.97
C TRP A 178 -16.66 -14.42 -7.25
N ASN A 179 -17.05 -13.86 -8.39
CA ASN A 179 -16.97 -14.54 -9.68
C ASN A 179 -15.55 -14.99 -10.04
N VAL A 180 -14.55 -14.24 -9.61
CA VAL A 180 -13.13 -14.59 -9.80
C VAL A 180 -12.61 -15.47 -8.65
N MET A 181 -12.96 -15.11 -7.41
CA MET A 181 -12.47 -15.78 -6.22
C MET A 181 -12.89 -17.25 -6.13
N LYS A 182 -14.08 -17.60 -6.59
CA LYS A 182 -14.59 -19.01 -6.57
C LYS A 182 -13.65 -19.98 -7.31
N ASP A 183 -12.99 -19.53 -8.39
CA ASP A 183 -12.11 -20.34 -9.25
C ASP A 183 -10.61 -20.11 -8.95
N PHE A 184 -10.30 -19.15 -8.07
CA PHE A 184 -8.93 -18.78 -7.65
C PHE A 184 -8.33 -19.82 -6.67
#